data_04eb3faf447299a724324f3617f1a3ea
#
_entry.id   04eb3faf447299a724324f3617f1a3ea
#
_cell.length_a   1.000
_cell.length_b   1.000
_cell.length_c   1.000
_cell.angle_alpha   90.00
_cell.angle_beta   90.00
_cell.angle_gamma   90.00
#
_symmetry.space_group_name_H-M   'P 1'
#
loop_
_entity.id
_entity.type
_entity.pdbx_description
1 polymer ?
#
loop_
_entity_poly.entity_id
_entity_poly.type
_entity_poly.pdbx_seq_one_letter_code
_entity_poly.pdbx_strand_id
1 'polypeptide(L)'
;LDSGRYIHTTHTYLKSKQVNEETVREHVQKLVDDGATVIAASEAFGVDSIEHEMLVKAEADRRGLMASVASDISKLYGLARRTRTAAINGSILPKMMNTANCTESAVRSAGVDVPLMIMRGDGGVMDINEMKKRPVLTMLSGPAASVMGALMYLRASNGIYFEVGGTTTNIGVIKNGRPEIGRA
;
A
#
# COMPACT_ATOMS: atom_id res chain seq x y z
N LEU A 1 -17.25 1.45 -0.29
CA LEU A 1 -16.90 2.57 -1.13
C LEU A 1 -18.16 3.38 -1.38
N ASP A 2 -18.07 4.66 -1.20
CA ASP A 2 -19.16 5.58 -1.42
C ASP A 2 -19.61 5.52 -2.89
N SER A 3 -20.89 5.73 -3.16
CA SER A 3 -21.49 5.78 -4.52
C SER A 3 -21.69 4.45 -5.28
N GLY A 4 -21.69 3.30 -4.61
CA GLY A 4 -21.98 2.01 -5.27
C GLY A 4 -20.93 1.57 -6.28
N ARG A 5 -19.73 2.13 -6.23
CA ARG A 5 -18.58 1.66 -7.02
C ARG A 5 -17.94 0.46 -6.36
N TYR A 6 -17.79 -0.61 -7.08
CA TYR A 6 -17.13 -1.83 -6.64
C TYR A 6 -15.77 -1.96 -7.33
N ILE A 7 -14.79 -2.49 -6.59
CA ILE A 7 -13.55 -2.96 -7.19
C ILE A 7 -13.85 -4.37 -7.69
N HIS A 8 -13.84 -4.54 -9.01
CA HIS A 8 -13.97 -5.87 -9.60
C HIS A 8 -12.66 -6.64 -9.35
N THR A 9 -12.79 -7.80 -8.72
CA THR A 9 -11.67 -8.70 -8.51
C THR A 9 -12.00 -10.06 -9.11
N THR A 10 -11.08 -10.58 -9.90
CA THR A 10 -11.08 -11.99 -10.29
C THR A 10 -10.03 -12.72 -9.45
N HIS A 11 -10.18 -14.01 -9.24
CA HIS A 11 -9.22 -14.77 -8.45
C HIS A 11 -9.00 -16.17 -9.02
N THR A 12 -7.84 -16.71 -8.72
CA THR A 12 -7.48 -18.08 -9.00
C THR A 12 -6.71 -18.66 -7.81
N TYR A 13 -6.62 -19.97 -7.72
CA TYR A 13 -5.98 -20.67 -6.63
C TYR A 13 -5.05 -21.75 -7.13
N LEU A 14 -3.83 -21.76 -6.59
CA LEU A 14 -2.82 -22.80 -6.81
C LEU A 14 -2.53 -23.50 -5.48
N LYS A 15 -2.44 -24.84 -5.50
CA LYS A 15 -1.93 -25.60 -4.35
C LYS A 15 -0.42 -25.38 -4.27
N SER A 16 0.13 -25.09 -3.08
CA SER A 16 1.56 -24.77 -2.90
C SER A 16 2.50 -25.81 -3.52
N LYS A 17 2.15 -27.10 -3.47
CA LYS A 17 2.93 -28.19 -4.11
C LYS A 17 2.94 -28.17 -5.64
N GLN A 18 2.07 -27.38 -6.26
CA GLN A 18 1.90 -27.29 -7.72
C GLN A 18 2.43 -25.96 -8.26
N VAL A 19 2.95 -25.08 -7.38
CA VAL A 19 3.47 -23.79 -7.81
C VAL A 19 4.82 -23.97 -8.50
N ASN A 20 4.85 -23.62 -9.77
CA ASN A 20 6.04 -23.55 -10.62
C ASN A 20 5.80 -22.48 -11.71
N GLU A 21 6.82 -22.17 -12.51
CA GLU A 21 6.72 -21.14 -13.53
C GLU A 21 5.60 -21.38 -14.56
N GLU A 22 5.37 -22.63 -14.95
CA GLU A 22 4.37 -23.00 -15.96
C GLU A 22 2.95 -22.78 -15.41
N THR A 23 2.65 -23.34 -14.24
CA THR A 23 1.34 -23.19 -13.59
C THR A 23 1.05 -21.72 -13.22
N VAL A 24 2.05 -20.98 -12.76
CA VAL A 24 1.91 -19.53 -12.50
C VAL A 24 1.58 -18.81 -13.80
N ARG A 25 2.26 -19.11 -14.91
CA ARG A 25 2.01 -18.50 -16.22
C ARG A 25 0.58 -18.73 -16.69
N GLU A 26 0.07 -19.95 -16.58
CA GLU A 26 -1.30 -20.31 -16.95
C GLU A 26 -2.33 -19.54 -16.11
N HIS A 27 -2.12 -19.51 -14.80
CA HIS A 27 -3.04 -18.83 -13.88
C HIS A 27 -3.02 -17.31 -14.03
N VAL A 28 -1.86 -16.72 -14.26
CA VAL A 28 -1.75 -15.27 -14.56
C VAL A 28 -2.41 -14.96 -15.90
N GLN A 29 -2.24 -15.83 -16.92
CA GLN A 29 -2.93 -15.66 -18.21
C GLN A 29 -4.45 -15.63 -18.03
N LYS A 30 -4.99 -16.59 -17.29
CA LYS A 30 -6.43 -16.63 -16.99
C LYS A 30 -6.92 -15.33 -16.34
N LEU A 31 -6.17 -14.79 -15.36
CA LEU A 31 -6.54 -13.52 -14.73
C LEU A 31 -6.52 -12.35 -15.71
N VAL A 32 -5.54 -12.32 -16.62
CA VAL A 32 -5.44 -11.31 -17.68
C VAL A 32 -6.62 -11.43 -18.65
N ASP A 33 -6.98 -12.63 -19.05
CA ASP A 33 -8.12 -12.90 -19.95
C ASP A 33 -9.45 -12.47 -19.28
N ASP A 34 -9.53 -12.58 -17.95
CA ASP A 34 -10.63 -12.07 -17.13
C ASP A 34 -10.56 -10.54 -16.89
N GLY A 35 -9.59 -9.84 -17.48
CA GLY A 35 -9.47 -8.39 -17.46
C GLY A 35 -8.64 -7.81 -16.30
N ALA A 36 -7.82 -8.64 -15.60
CA ALA A 36 -6.95 -8.13 -14.55
C ALA A 36 -5.83 -7.26 -15.13
N THR A 37 -5.65 -6.08 -14.57
CA THR A 37 -4.59 -5.12 -14.94
C THR A 37 -3.49 -5.04 -13.89
N VAL A 38 -3.72 -5.57 -12.69
CA VAL A 38 -2.78 -5.68 -11.59
C VAL A 38 -2.94 -7.05 -10.95
N ILE A 39 -1.83 -7.69 -10.63
CA ILE A 39 -1.81 -9.03 -10.00
C ILE A 39 -1.48 -8.90 -8.53
N ALA A 40 -2.31 -9.47 -7.67
CA ALA A 40 -2.02 -9.60 -6.24
C ALA A 40 -1.71 -11.06 -5.89
N ALA A 41 -0.56 -11.30 -5.28
CA ALA A 41 -0.14 -12.63 -4.83
C ALA A 41 -0.19 -12.72 -3.30
N SER A 42 -0.71 -13.84 -2.77
CA SER A 42 -0.77 -14.08 -1.33
C SER A 42 -0.75 -15.57 -1.02
N GLU A 43 0.13 -15.99 -0.11
CA GLU A 43 0.23 -17.37 0.37
C GLU A 43 0.11 -17.45 1.90
N ALA A 44 -0.41 -18.57 2.42
CA ALA A 44 -0.67 -18.76 3.85
C ALA A 44 0.60 -18.52 4.71
N PHE A 45 1.71 -19.11 4.31
CA PHE A 45 3.01 -19.03 4.98
C PHE A 45 4.06 -18.24 4.18
N GLY A 46 3.61 -17.34 3.30
CA GLY A 46 4.50 -16.50 2.49
C GLY A 46 5.44 -15.60 3.30
N VAL A 47 5.17 -15.40 4.60
CA VAL A 47 6.09 -14.68 5.50
C VAL A 47 7.32 -15.52 5.86
N ASP A 48 7.22 -16.85 5.80
CA ASP A 48 8.33 -17.78 6.06
C ASP A 48 9.13 -18.05 4.78
N SER A 49 8.43 -18.12 3.62
CA SER A 49 9.03 -18.23 2.29
C SER A 49 8.19 -17.43 1.28
N ILE A 50 8.79 -16.40 0.72
CA ILE A 50 8.14 -15.50 -0.26
C ILE A 50 8.29 -16.00 -1.71
N GLU A 51 8.95 -17.12 -1.93
CA GLU A 51 9.37 -17.58 -3.25
C GLU A 51 8.20 -17.72 -4.24
N HIS A 52 7.11 -18.35 -3.82
CA HIS A 52 5.93 -18.52 -4.66
C HIS A 52 5.26 -17.19 -5.03
N GLU A 53 5.14 -16.28 -4.07
CA GLU A 53 4.61 -14.94 -4.34
C GLU A 53 5.53 -14.18 -5.30
N MET A 54 6.84 -14.36 -5.21
CA MET A 54 7.82 -13.75 -6.11
C MET A 54 7.81 -14.35 -7.51
N LEU A 55 7.50 -15.63 -7.68
CA LEU A 55 7.27 -16.24 -9.00
C LEU A 55 6.09 -15.57 -9.70
N VAL A 56 5.00 -15.33 -8.98
CA VAL A 56 3.83 -14.61 -9.52
C VAL A 56 4.21 -13.18 -9.92
N LYS A 57 4.98 -12.50 -9.07
CA LYS A 57 5.49 -11.15 -9.39
C LYS A 57 6.35 -11.16 -10.65
N ALA A 58 7.30 -12.08 -10.75
CA ALA A 58 8.18 -12.19 -11.92
C ALA A 58 7.40 -12.43 -13.22
N GLU A 59 6.33 -13.22 -13.17
CA GLU A 59 5.46 -13.43 -14.33
C GLU A 59 4.65 -12.18 -14.68
N ALA A 60 4.14 -11.45 -13.68
CA ALA A 60 3.47 -10.17 -13.91
C ALA A 60 4.43 -9.16 -14.55
N ASP A 61 5.64 -9.03 -14.01
CA ASP A 61 6.69 -8.13 -14.54
C ASP A 61 7.05 -8.48 -16.00
N ARG A 62 7.16 -9.77 -16.35
CA ARG A 62 7.39 -10.22 -17.74
C ARG A 62 6.30 -9.76 -18.71
N ARG A 63 5.08 -9.58 -18.22
CA ARG A 63 3.92 -9.11 -19.01
C ARG A 63 3.73 -7.59 -18.95
N GLY A 64 4.59 -6.87 -18.27
CA GLY A 64 4.43 -5.43 -18.04
C GLY A 64 3.28 -5.07 -17.10
N LEU A 65 2.80 -6.02 -16.30
CA LEU A 65 1.74 -5.81 -15.31
C LEU A 65 2.34 -5.42 -13.96
N MET A 66 1.62 -4.57 -13.24
CA MET A 66 1.96 -4.28 -11.85
C MET A 66 1.60 -5.44 -10.95
N ALA A 67 2.41 -5.67 -9.91
CA ALA A 67 2.17 -6.73 -8.94
C ALA A 67 2.20 -6.21 -7.51
N SER A 68 1.34 -6.79 -6.67
CA SER A 68 1.23 -6.54 -5.24
C SER A 68 1.47 -7.84 -4.48
N VAL A 69 2.59 -7.93 -3.75
CA VAL A 69 3.03 -9.14 -3.05
C VAL A 69 2.69 -9.01 -1.57
N ALA A 70 1.84 -9.89 -1.06
CA ALA A 70 1.26 -9.77 0.27
C ALA A 70 2.32 -9.84 1.39
N SER A 71 3.26 -10.76 1.28
CA SER A 71 4.33 -10.95 2.29
C SER A 71 5.44 -9.91 2.20
N ASP A 72 5.54 -9.17 1.08
CA ASP A 72 6.42 -8.00 0.99
C ASP A 72 5.81 -6.77 1.66
N ILE A 73 4.49 -6.62 1.58
CA ILE A 73 3.78 -5.50 2.21
C ILE A 73 3.72 -5.66 3.72
N SER A 74 3.40 -6.87 4.20
CA SER A 74 3.23 -7.16 5.62
C SER A 74 3.91 -8.46 6.00
N LYS A 75 4.81 -8.38 6.96
CA LYS A 75 5.51 -9.54 7.55
C LYS A 75 4.72 -10.21 8.68
N LEU A 76 3.45 -9.87 8.85
CA LEU A 76 2.59 -10.43 9.89
C LEU A 76 1.86 -11.66 9.39
N TYR A 77 1.68 -12.66 10.27
CA TYR A 77 0.83 -13.80 9.99
C TYR A 77 -0.64 -13.38 9.83
N GLY A 78 -1.39 -14.18 9.10
CA GLY A 78 -2.82 -13.98 8.84
C GLY A 78 -3.15 -13.80 7.37
N LEU A 79 -3.34 -14.92 6.65
CA LEU A 79 -3.61 -14.97 5.22
C LEU A 79 -4.69 -13.97 4.80
N ALA A 80 -5.87 -14.01 5.42
CA ALA A 80 -6.99 -13.16 5.01
C ALA A 80 -6.68 -11.66 5.12
N ARG A 81 -5.92 -11.24 6.15
CA ARG A 81 -5.48 -9.85 6.30
C ARG A 81 -4.50 -9.46 5.21
N ARG A 82 -3.46 -10.27 5.01
CA ARG A 82 -2.46 -9.99 3.98
C ARG A 82 -3.06 -9.96 2.59
N THR A 83 -3.94 -10.92 2.27
CA THR A 83 -4.63 -10.95 0.97
C THR A 83 -5.44 -9.69 0.72
N ARG A 84 -6.23 -9.24 1.72
CA ARG A 84 -6.98 -7.98 1.60
C ARG A 84 -6.05 -6.78 1.42
N THR A 85 -4.98 -6.71 2.21
CA THR A 85 -3.99 -5.63 2.10
C THR A 85 -3.33 -5.61 0.73
N ALA A 86 -2.96 -6.79 0.20
CA ALA A 86 -2.38 -6.89 -1.14
C ALA A 86 -3.37 -6.49 -2.24
N ALA A 87 -4.64 -6.88 -2.11
CA ALA A 87 -5.68 -6.49 -3.06
C ALA A 87 -5.94 -4.98 -3.04
N ILE A 88 -6.02 -4.37 -1.85
CA ILE A 88 -6.17 -2.91 -1.70
C ILE A 88 -4.92 -2.20 -2.26
N ASN A 89 -3.73 -2.67 -1.91
CA ASN A 89 -2.48 -2.12 -2.45
C ASN A 89 -2.45 -2.17 -3.97
N GLY A 90 -2.80 -3.31 -4.56
CA GLY A 90 -2.90 -3.49 -6.00
C GLY A 90 -3.90 -2.53 -6.66
N SER A 91 -5.06 -2.33 -6.04
CA SER A 91 -6.10 -1.46 -6.59
C SER A 91 -5.71 0.01 -6.70
N ILE A 92 -4.86 0.49 -5.79
CA ILE A 92 -4.38 1.89 -5.79
C ILE A 92 -3.02 2.06 -6.48
N LEU A 93 -2.30 0.96 -6.73
CA LEU A 93 -0.93 0.96 -7.24
C LEU A 93 -0.76 1.78 -8.53
N PRO A 94 -1.58 1.61 -9.59
CA PRO A 94 -1.40 2.36 -10.83
C PRO A 94 -1.52 3.87 -10.64
N LYS A 95 -2.53 4.30 -9.87
CA LYS A 95 -2.75 5.73 -9.59
C LYS A 95 -1.62 6.32 -8.77
N MET A 96 -1.19 5.61 -7.74
CA MET A 96 -0.12 6.07 -6.86
C MET A 96 1.24 6.10 -7.55
N MET A 97 1.52 5.14 -8.42
CA MET A 97 2.71 5.15 -9.28
C MET A 97 2.75 6.40 -10.17
N ASN A 98 1.64 6.71 -10.83
CA ASN A 98 1.54 7.92 -11.65
C ASN A 98 1.76 9.19 -10.82
N THR A 99 1.10 9.29 -9.67
CA THR A 99 1.26 10.42 -8.74
C THR A 99 2.71 10.56 -8.28
N ALA A 100 3.36 9.46 -7.88
CA ALA A 100 4.76 9.47 -7.46
C ALA A 100 5.69 9.96 -8.56
N ASN A 101 5.53 9.43 -9.77
CA ASN A 101 6.36 9.80 -10.91
C ASN A 101 6.18 11.28 -11.32
N CYS A 102 4.93 11.77 -11.33
CA CYS A 102 4.65 13.18 -11.61
C CYS A 102 5.26 14.09 -10.53
N THR A 103 5.11 13.73 -9.25
CA THR A 103 5.68 14.50 -8.14
C THR A 103 7.21 14.52 -8.22
N GLU A 104 7.83 13.36 -8.41
CA GLU A 104 9.28 13.26 -8.54
C GLU A 104 9.80 14.09 -9.72
N SER A 105 9.17 13.97 -10.89
CA SER A 105 9.52 14.75 -12.06
C SER A 105 9.39 16.26 -11.83
N ALA A 106 8.31 16.71 -11.19
CA ALA A 106 8.10 18.12 -10.89
C ALA A 106 9.19 18.67 -9.94
N VAL A 107 9.52 17.91 -8.89
CA VAL A 107 10.56 18.30 -7.92
C VAL A 107 11.95 18.36 -8.59
N ARG A 108 12.29 17.34 -9.39
CA ARG A 108 13.57 17.34 -10.13
C ARG A 108 13.65 18.46 -11.15
N SER A 109 12.56 18.74 -11.85
CA SER A 109 12.49 19.86 -12.81
C SER A 109 12.64 21.24 -12.14
N ALA A 110 12.27 21.35 -10.88
CA ALA A 110 12.52 22.55 -10.07
C ALA A 110 13.96 22.65 -9.55
N GLY A 111 14.86 21.75 -9.93
CA GLY A 111 16.26 21.75 -9.52
C GLY A 111 16.51 21.23 -8.10
N VAL A 112 15.52 20.58 -7.49
CA VAL A 112 15.64 20.02 -6.12
C VAL A 112 16.12 18.57 -6.22
N ASP A 113 17.35 18.31 -5.80
CA ASP A 113 17.98 16.99 -5.84
C ASP A 113 18.23 16.44 -4.41
N VAL A 114 17.15 16.25 -3.67
CA VAL A 114 17.17 15.63 -2.33
C VAL A 114 16.26 14.40 -2.30
N PRO A 115 16.47 13.45 -1.37
CA PRO A 115 15.57 12.33 -1.18
C PRO A 115 14.12 12.79 -0.92
N LEU A 116 13.17 12.21 -1.65
CA LEU A 116 11.75 12.49 -1.46
C LEU A 116 11.18 11.52 -0.42
N MET A 117 10.80 12.08 0.72
CA MET A 117 10.22 11.32 1.83
C MET A 117 8.71 11.52 1.85
N ILE A 118 7.99 10.41 1.93
CA ILE A 118 6.52 10.37 1.92
C ILE A 118 6.02 9.98 3.30
N MET A 119 5.05 10.73 3.81
CA MET A 119 4.40 10.44 5.09
C MET A 119 3.59 9.15 4.99
N ARG A 120 3.67 8.33 6.04
CA ARG A 120 2.87 7.12 6.21
C ARG A 120 1.67 7.39 7.12
N GLY A 121 0.66 6.53 7.01
CA GLY A 121 -0.54 6.61 7.85
C GLY A 121 -0.30 6.35 9.36
N ASP A 122 0.85 5.77 9.72
CA ASP A 122 1.27 5.56 11.12
C ASP A 122 2.10 6.73 11.69
N GLY A 123 2.28 7.82 10.94
CA GLY A 123 3.06 8.98 11.34
C GLY A 123 4.56 8.85 11.05
N GLY A 124 5.03 7.72 10.53
CA GLY A 124 6.39 7.56 10.03
C GLY A 124 6.56 8.12 8.62
N VAL A 125 7.78 8.03 8.12
CA VAL A 125 8.13 8.42 6.74
C VAL A 125 8.76 7.24 6.00
N MET A 126 8.67 7.27 4.68
CA MET A 126 9.33 6.30 3.80
C MET A 126 9.84 7.01 2.53
N ASP A 127 10.84 6.44 1.91
CA ASP A 127 11.32 6.90 0.61
C ASP A 127 10.25 6.72 -0.48
N ILE A 128 10.27 7.57 -1.50
CA ILE A 128 9.29 7.54 -2.60
C ILE A 128 9.31 6.20 -3.35
N ASN A 129 10.46 5.52 -3.45
CA ASN A 129 10.53 4.22 -4.12
C ASN A 129 9.89 3.11 -3.28
N GLU A 130 9.93 3.22 -1.95
CA GLU A 130 9.17 2.32 -1.08
C GLU A 130 7.66 2.60 -1.18
N MET A 131 7.26 3.85 -1.30
CA MET A 131 5.85 4.20 -1.55
C MET A 131 5.35 3.62 -2.88
N LYS A 132 6.16 3.62 -3.93
CA LYS A 132 5.84 3.01 -5.22
C LYS A 132 5.56 1.50 -5.12
N LYS A 133 6.19 0.79 -4.17
CA LYS A 133 5.94 -0.64 -3.92
C LYS A 133 4.74 -0.87 -3.03
N ARG A 134 4.60 -0.05 -1.99
CA ARG A 134 3.64 -0.22 -0.89
C ARG A 134 2.78 1.03 -0.66
N PRO A 135 2.07 1.52 -1.69
CA PRO A 135 1.27 2.74 -1.56
C PRO A 135 0.16 2.65 -0.50
N VAL A 136 -0.29 1.46 -0.13
CA VAL A 136 -1.27 1.26 0.96
C VAL A 136 -0.80 1.88 2.28
N LEU A 137 0.49 2.02 2.52
CA LEU A 137 1.05 2.64 3.72
C LEU A 137 0.81 4.15 3.78
N THR A 138 0.42 4.80 2.68
CA THR A 138 0.05 6.22 2.66
C THR A 138 -1.41 6.48 3.03
N MET A 139 -2.21 5.44 3.23
CA MET A 139 -3.60 5.61 3.66
C MET A 139 -3.62 6.33 5.01
N LEU A 140 -4.50 7.35 5.12
CA LEU A 140 -4.61 8.23 6.29
C LEU A 140 -3.34 9.04 6.62
N SER A 141 -2.40 9.19 5.67
CA SER A 141 -1.17 9.97 5.90
C SER A 141 -1.43 11.46 6.12
N GLY A 142 -2.51 12.03 5.56
CA GLY A 142 -2.90 13.42 5.81
C GLY A 142 -3.18 13.69 7.29
N PRO A 143 -4.16 13.02 7.91
CA PRO A 143 -4.40 13.11 9.34
C PRO A 143 -3.16 12.79 10.19
N ALA A 144 -2.37 11.78 9.82
CA ALA A 144 -1.12 11.45 10.52
C ALA A 144 -0.11 12.60 10.49
N ALA A 145 0.05 13.24 9.32
CA ALA A 145 0.94 14.39 9.18
C ALA A 145 0.51 15.58 10.05
N SER A 146 -0.79 15.84 10.11
CA SER A 146 -1.34 16.92 10.94
C SER A 146 -1.10 16.68 12.42
N VAL A 147 -1.29 15.43 12.90
CA VAL A 147 -0.97 15.06 14.29
C VAL A 147 0.53 15.24 14.59
N MET A 148 1.38 14.72 13.68
CA MET A 148 2.83 14.84 13.86
C MET A 148 3.30 16.32 13.83
N GLY A 149 2.72 17.14 12.94
CA GLY A 149 2.97 18.58 12.90
C GLY A 149 2.56 19.27 14.20
N ALA A 150 1.37 18.97 14.72
CA ALA A 150 0.90 19.49 16.00
C ALA A 150 1.80 19.08 17.18
N LEU A 151 2.22 17.82 17.24
CA LEU A 151 3.17 17.33 18.26
C LEU A 151 4.50 18.07 18.22
N MET A 152 5.06 18.25 17.03
CA MET A 152 6.34 18.93 16.86
C MET A 152 6.24 20.42 17.22
N TYR A 153 5.17 21.09 16.82
CA TYR A 153 4.97 22.51 17.04
C TYR A 153 4.62 22.83 18.51
N LEU A 154 3.63 22.12 19.06
CA LEU A 154 3.11 22.37 20.40
C LEU A 154 3.92 21.71 21.49
N ARG A 155 4.74 20.71 21.19
CA ARG A 155 5.48 19.85 22.14
C ARG A 155 4.54 19.29 23.24
N ALA A 156 3.27 19.10 22.90
CA ALA A 156 2.27 18.61 23.84
C ALA A 156 2.43 17.11 24.03
N SER A 157 2.45 16.63 25.26
CA SER A 157 2.52 15.20 25.57
C SER A 157 1.15 14.52 25.64
N ASN A 158 0.10 15.28 25.95
CA ASN A 158 -1.27 14.77 26.02
C ASN A 158 -2.25 15.83 25.52
N GLY A 159 -3.28 15.39 24.78
CA GLY A 159 -4.31 16.29 24.29
C GLY A 159 -5.22 15.68 23.25
N ILE A 160 -6.23 16.43 22.90
CA ILE A 160 -7.12 16.15 21.77
C ILE A 160 -6.77 17.17 20.68
N TYR A 161 -6.63 16.72 19.48
CA TYR A 161 -6.35 17.55 18.33
C TYR A 161 -7.54 17.53 17.37
N PHE A 162 -7.84 18.70 16.82
CA PHE A 162 -8.86 18.88 15.79
C PHE A 162 -8.24 19.53 14.57
N GLU A 163 -8.48 18.95 13.41
CA GLU A 163 -8.17 19.54 12.11
C GLU A 163 -9.48 19.81 11.37
N VAL A 164 -9.80 21.07 11.19
CA VAL A 164 -11.00 21.48 10.48
C VAL A 164 -10.61 21.84 9.05
N GLY A 165 -10.95 20.97 8.11
CA GLY A 165 -10.76 21.21 6.68
C GLY A 165 -12.01 21.75 5.99
N GLY A 166 -11.93 21.95 4.67
CA GLY A 166 -13.06 22.42 3.87
C GLY A 166 -14.20 21.42 3.71
N THR A 167 -13.92 20.13 3.85
CA THR A 167 -14.88 19.03 3.64
C THR A 167 -15.00 18.08 4.82
N THR A 168 -13.97 17.97 5.63
CA THR A 168 -13.90 17.00 6.75
C THR A 168 -13.27 17.63 7.98
N THR A 169 -13.63 17.11 9.14
CA THR A 169 -12.94 17.38 10.40
C THR A 169 -12.31 16.08 10.88
N ASN A 170 -10.99 16.10 11.08
CA ASN A 170 -10.25 15.01 11.68
C ASN A 170 -10.07 15.26 13.18
N ILE A 171 -10.28 14.22 13.98
CA ILE A 171 -10.10 14.27 15.43
C ILE A 171 -9.09 13.22 15.81
N GLY A 172 -8.08 13.59 16.59
CA GLY A 172 -7.06 12.69 17.08
C GLY A 172 -6.76 12.91 18.56
N VAL A 173 -6.29 11.85 19.21
CA VAL A 173 -5.87 11.87 20.60
C VAL A 173 -4.36 11.69 20.66
N ILE A 174 -3.68 12.53 21.43
CA ILE A 174 -2.27 12.43 21.72
C ILE A 174 -2.12 11.97 23.17
N LYS A 175 -1.35 10.92 23.39
CA LYS A 175 -1.08 10.40 24.72
C LYS A 175 0.42 10.05 24.86
N ASN A 176 1.04 10.59 25.90
CA ASN A 176 2.47 10.38 26.15
C ASN A 176 3.36 10.73 24.93
N GLY A 177 3.03 11.81 24.22
CA GLY A 177 3.77 12.29 23.05
C GLY A 177 3.62 11.41 21.80
N ARG A 178 2.58 10.59 21.74
CA ARG A 178 2.27 9.71 20.59
C ARG A 178 0.81 9.84 20.18
N PRO A 179 0.51 9.76 18.86
CA PRO A 179 -0.87 9.64 18.43
C PRO A 179 -1.45 8.31 18.90
N GLU A 180 -2.61 8.33 19.52
CA GLU A 180 -3.36 7.13 19.85
C GLU A 180 -4.19 6.75 18.63
N ILE A 181 -3.82 5.64 17.99
CA ILE A 181 -4.57 5.09 16.87
C ILE A 181 -5.72 4.28 17.48
N GLY A 182 -6.92 4.86 17.48
CA GLY A 182 -8.12 4.18 17.96
C GLY A 182 -8.43 2.96 17.10
N ARG A 183 -8.76 1.84 17.75
CA ARG A 183 -9.51 0.79 17.09
C ARG A 183 -10.97 1.23 17.08
N ALA A 184 -11.51 1.42 15.89
CA ALA A 184 -12.94 1.53 15.73
C ALA A 184 -13.62 0.19 16.08
#